data_0747857120e747bf26a2d1828d3589ca
#
_entry.id   0747857120e747bf26a2d1828d3589ca
#
_cell.length_a   1.000
_cell.length_b   1.000
_cell.length_c   1.000
_cell.angle_alpha   90.00
_cell.angle_beta   90.00
_cell.angle_gamma   90.00
#
_symmetry.space_group_name_H-M   'P 1'
#
loop_
_entity.id
_entity.type
_entity.pdbx_description
1 polymer ?
#
loop_
_entity_poly.entity_id
_entity_poly.type
_entity_poly.pdbx_seq_one_letter_code
_entity_poly.pdbx_strand_id
1 'polypeptide(L)'
;MRVLVTGIDGFVGSHLADFLSGLPDVEIHGTIFDRRPAPNLDPALPRLVLHRVDITRREAVCEVVKNVSPDSIVHLAGQAFVPSSIEDPAGTFQANVLGTVNLLEGARRLMQGGRGPSFLFVSSGEVYGRVEASRLPVAEECSLAPANPYSFSKAAAEQAALAYRSAYGMDVTVARPFNHAGPRQSPRFVVSDFARRFALFARGEEAPVLQVGNLDVRRDFTDVRDVARAYWSLVGARHREALFNVCSGVPLVIRDVVRILEQVSGVMPALKQDPERMRAYELPILVGSAARLNAETGWTPTIDIATTIADTYRWWLSQVATP
;
A
#
# COMPACT_ATOMS: atom_id res chain seq x y z
N MET A 1 7.59 18.32 13.63
CA MET A 1 7.06 16.95 13.82
C MET A 1 7.97 15.96 13.13
N ARG A 2 8.46 14.92 13.84
CA ARG A 2 9.26 13.84 13.25
C ARG A 2 8.38 12.65 12.88
N VAL A 3 8.44 12.23 11.62
CA VAL A 3 7.64 11.11 11.11
C VAL A 3 8.59 10.00 10.66
N LEU A 4 8.45 8.81 11.23
CA LEU A 4 9.17 7.61 10.79
C LEU A 4 8.29 6.80 9.85
N VAL A 5 8.67 6.70 8.57
CA VAL A 5 7.99 5.89 7.56
C VAL A 5 8.82 4.66 7.28
N THR A 6 8.31 3.46 7.61
CA THR A 6 9.03 2.23 7.28
C THR A 6 8.71 1.78 5.86
N GLY A 7 9.71 1.31 5.11
CA GLY A 7 9.55 0.97 3.70
C GLY A 7 9.29 2.19 2.81
N ILE A 8 9.95 3.30 3.15
CA ILE A 8 9.75 4.60 2.47
C ILE A 8 10.13 4.57 0.99
N ASP A 9 11.04 3.70 0.58
CA ASP A 9 11.47 3.48 -0.81
C ASP A 9 10.51 2.61 -1.62
N GLY A 10 9.49 2.05 -0.97
CA GLY A 10 8.42 1.32 -1.62
C GLY A 10 7.48 2.22 -2.43
N PHE A 11 6.52 1.59 -3.12
CA PHE A 11 5.55 2.29 -3.97
C PHE A 11 4.80 3.39 -3.20
N VAL A 12 4.06 3.02 -2.15
CA VAL A 12 3.28 3.99 -1.35
C VAL A 12 4.19 4.89 -0.52
N GLY A 13 5.28 4.34 0.02
CA GLY A 13 6.24 5.08 0.84
C GLY A 13 6.85 6.26 0.09
N SER A 14 7.20 6.08 -1.19
CA SER A 14 7.76 7.16 -2.01
C SER A 14 6.77 8.29 -2.30
N HIS A 15 5.50 7.98 -2.54
CA HIS A 15 4.45 9.00 -2.71
C HIS A 15 4.11 9.70 -1.39
N LEU A 16 4.17 8.97 -0.27
CA LEU A 16 4.02 9.59 1.05
C LEU A 16 5.20 10.52 1.35
N ALA A 17 6.42 10.15 0.99
CA ALA A 17 7.60 11.01 1.13
C ALA A 17 7.46 12.31 0.31
N ASP A 18 7.00 12.21 -0.95
CA ASP A 18 6.72 13.39 -1.77
C ASP A 18 5.67 14.29 -1.11
N PHE A 19 4.57 13.71 -0.63
CA PHE A 19 3.51 14.45 0.04
C PHE A 19 4.03 15.17 1.31
N LEU A 20 4.75 14.44 2.17
CA LEU A 20 5.28 14.99 3.42
C LEU A 20 6.33 16.08 3.18
N SER A 21 7.10 15.99 2.10
CA SER A 21 8.13 16.99 1.76
C SER A 21 7.54 18.36 1.45
N GLY A 22 6.29 18.41 0.99
CA GLY A 22 5.53 19.64 0.75
C GLY A 22 4.96 20.28 2.02
N LEU A 23 5.02 19.59 3.17
CA LEU A 23 4.49 20.13 4.42
C LEU A 23 5.56 20.91 5.19
N PRO A 24 5.23 22.10 5.74
CA PRO A 24 6.13 22.80 6.63
C PRO A 24 6.35 21.98 7.92
N ASP A 25 7.51 22.12 8.53
CA ASP A 25 7.83 21.60 9.87
C ASP A 25 7.74 20.06 10.04
N VAL A 26 7.76 19.29 8.95
CA VAL A 26 7.86 17.83 8.97
C VAL A 26 9.29 17.39 8.67
N GLU A 27 9.90 16.69 9.60
CA GLU A 27 11.19 16.00 9.45
C GLU A 27 10.89 14.53 9.10
N ILE A 28 11.38 14.08 7.95
CA ILE A 28 11.03 12.75 7.41
C ILE A 28 12.18 11.79 7.69
N HIS A 29 11.90 10.74 8.46
CA HIS A 29 12.80 9.61 8.62
C HIS A 29 12.21 8.40 7.90
N GLY A 30 13.02 7.73 7.07
CA GLY A 30 12.59 6.56 6.33
C GLY A 30 13.42 5.34 6.63
N THR A 31 12.78 4.15 6.78
CA THR A 31 13.56 2.90 6.78
C THR A 31 13.58 2.28 5.40
N ILE A 32 14.73 1.74 5.01
CA ILE A 32 14.95 0.95 3.80
C ILE A 32 15.60 -0.37 4.17
N PHE A 33 15.25 -1.44 3.43
CA PHE A 33 15.74 -2.79 3.73
C PHE A 33 17.11 -3.07 3.09
N ASP A 34 17.30 -2.68 1.82
CA ASP A 34 18.44 -3.10 1.00
C ASP A 34 19.49 -1.96 0.85
N ARG A 35 20.69 -2.37 0.43
CA ARG A 35 21.78 -1.44 0.07
C ARG A 35 21.63 -0.83 -1.32
N ARG A 36 20.65 -1.28 -2.11
CA ARG A 36 20.35 -0.74 -3.44
C ARG A 36 19.96 0.71 -3.38
N PRO A 37 20.21 1.48 -4.46
CA PRO A 37 19.58 2.80 -4.60
C PRO A 37 18.07 2.67 -4.38
N ALA A 38 17.47 3.65 -3.74
CA ALA A 38 16.03 3.72 -3.55
C ALA A 38 15.37 4.35 -4.81
N PRO A 39 15.09 3.57 -5.86
CA PRO A 39 14.79 4.10 -7.20
C PRO A 39 13.50 4.91 -7.25
N ASN A 40 12.64 4.73 -6.26
CA ASN A 40 11.37 5.46 -6.17
C ASN A 40 11.49 6.77 -5.40
N LEU A 41 12.59 7.02 -4.70
CA LEU A 41 12.79 8.26 -3.94
C LEU A 41 13.59 9.25 -4.78
N ASP A 42 13.13 10.50 -4.78
CA ASP A 42 13.95 11.60 -5.26
C ASP A 42 15.09 11.84 -4.25
N PRO A 43 16.36 11.71 -4.67
CA PRO A 43 17.50 11.96 -3.78
C PRO A 43 17.59 13.41 -3.29
N ALA A 44 16.91 14.33 -3.95
CA ALA A 44 16.83 15.74 -3.57
C ALA A 44 15.71 16.08 -2.60
N LEU A 45 14.93 15.09 -2.11
CA LEU A 45 13.86 15.34 -1.14
C LEU A 45 14.42 16.05 0.11
N PRO A 46 13.93 17.23 0.45
CA PRO A 46 14.41 17.98 1.60
C PRO A 46 14.04 17.27 2.90
N ARG A 47 14.91 17.36 3.90
CA ARG A 47 14.65 16.87 5.27
C ARG A 47 14.39 15.35 5.37
N LEU A 48 14.82 14.56 4.39
CA LEU A 48 14.74 13.11 4.42
C LEU A 48 16.02 12.50 4.99
N VAL A 49 15.87 11.73 6.08
CA VAL A 49 16.95 10.92 6.67
C VAL A 49 16.62 9.44 6.49
N LEU A 50 17.52 8.70 5.86
CA LEU A 50 17.33 7.26 5.60
C LEU A 50 18.06 6.40 6.63
N HIS A 51 17.36 5.39 7.15
CA HIS A 51 17.87 4.38 8.08
C HIS A 51 17.79 2.99 7.42
N ARG A 52 18.93 2.29 7.36
CA ARG A 52 18.96 0.92 6.83
C ARG A 52 18.69 -0.05 7.96
N VAL A 53 17.55 -0.76 7.87
CA VAL A 53 17.16 -1.71 8.91
C VAL A 53 16.30 -2.82 8.35
N ASP A 54 16.61 -4.03 8.74
CA ASP A 54 15.73 -5.19 8.58
C ASP A 54 14.74 -5.19 9.76
N ILE A 55 13.45 -5.01 9.44
CA ILE A 55 12.39 -4.93 10.46
C ILE A 55 12.21 -6.24 11.25
N THR A 56 12.72 -7.36 10.74
CA THR A 56 12.70 -8.64 11.46
C THR A 56 13.71 -8.69 12.62
N ARG A 57 14.67 -7.76 12.64
CA ARG A 57 15.72 -7.66 13.67
C ARG A 57 15.30 -6.69 14.77
N ARG A 58 14.76 -7.22 15.85
CA ARG A 58 14.16 -6.47 16.96
C ARG A 58 15.10 -5.38 17.53
N GLU A 59 16.35 -5.74 17.82
CA GLU A 59 17.31 -4.81 18.43
C GLU A 59 17.60 -3.62 17.50
N ALA A 60 17.83 -3.89 16.21
CA ALA A 60 18.08 -2.86 15.21
C ALA A 60 16.88 -1.93 15.02
N VAL A 61 15.66 -2.48 14.99
CA VAL A 61 14.42 -1.70 14.93
C VAL A 61 14.27 -0.80 16.16
N CYS A 62 14.44 -1.36 17.36
CA CYS A 62 14.34 -0.61 18.61
C CYS A 62 15.39 0.51 18.70
N GLU A 63 16.59 0.28 18.17
CA GLU A 63 17.65 1.30 18.12
C GLU A 63 17.28 2.45 17.16
N VAL A 64 16.79 2.14 15.95
CA VAL A 64 16.33 3.16 15.01
C VAL A 64 15.18 3.98 15.60
N VAL A 65 14.15 3.33 16.16
CA VAL A 65 13.01 4.02 16.78
C VAL A 65 13.46 4.90 17.96
N LYS A 66 14.39 4.41 18.79
CA LYS A 66 14.96 5.19 19.90
C LYS A 66 15.73 6.40 19.42
N ASN A 67 16.60 6.24 18.40
CA ASN A 67 17.48 7.31 17.91
C ASN A 67 16.67 8.40 17.16
N VAL A 68 15.65 8.00 16.41
CA VAL A 68 14.74 8.95 15.73
C VAL A 68 13.83 9.63 16.74
N SER A 69 13.37 8.93 17.77
CA SER A 69 12.36 9.42 18.71
C SER A 69 11.20 10.10 18.00
N PRO A 70 10.47 9.38 17.13
CA PRO A 70 9.46 9.98 16.26
C PRO A 70 8.22 10.40 17.05
N ASP A 71 7.53 11.44 16.55
CA ASP A 71 6.19 11.80 17.02
C ASP A 71 5.13 10.86 16.44
N SER A 72 5.41 10.31 15.24
CA SER A 72 4.51 9.40 14.55
C SER A 72 5.26 8.36 13.72
N ILE A 73 4.71 7.14 13.65
CA ILE A 73 5.24 6.03 12.85
C ILE A 73 4.17 5.62 11.82
N VAL A 74 4.54 5.60 10.54
CA VAL A 74 3.73 5.03 9.46
C VAL A 74 4.38 3.72 9.00
N HIS A 75 3.74 2.60 9.30
CA HIS A 75 4.33 1.28 9.04
C HIS A 75 3.84 0.71 7.71
N LEU A 76 4.68 0.88 6.66
CA LEU A 76 4.44 0.36 5.30
C LEU A 76 5.35 -0.83 4.95
N ALA A 77 6.47 -1.01 5.67
CA ALA A 77 7.40 -2.10 5.40
C ALA A 77 6.74 -3.47 5.56
N GLY A 78 7.00 -4.35 4.63
CA GLY A 78 6.49 -5.72 4.65
C GLY A 78 6.48 -6.34 3.25
N GLN A 79 6.20 -7.64 3.20
CA GLN A 79 5.99 -8.37 1.96
C GLN A 79 4.53 -8.17 1.52
N ALA A 80 4.30 -7.63 0.30
CA ALA A 80 2.98 -7.24 -0.20
C ALA A 80 2.49 -8.05 -1.42
N PHE A 81 3.33 -8.89 -2.01
CA PHE A 81 3.00 -9.61 -3.23
C PHE A 81 2.46 -11.00 -2.91
N VAL A 82 1.18 -11.24 -3.19
CA VAL A 82 0.48 -12.49 -2.85
C VAL A 82 1.19 -13.75 -3.36
N PRO A 83 1.65 -13.85 -4.62
CA PRO A 83 2.38 -15.04 -5.07
C PRO A 83 3.61 -15.35 -4.21
N SER A 84 4.44 -14.36 -3.87
CA SER A 84 5.60 -14.59 -2.98
C SER A 84 5.20 -15.07 -1.59
N SER A 85 4.01 -14.72 -1.09
CA SER A 85 3.52 -15.26 0.18
C SER A 85 3.15 -16.74 0.12
N ILE A 86 2.78 -17.23 -1.06
CA ILE A 86 2.50 -18.66 -1.30
C ILE A 86 3.81 -19.44 -1.41
N GLU A 87 4.83 -18.86 -2.06
CA GLU A 87 6.16 -19.44 -2.20
C GLU A 87 6.91 -19.50 -0.87
N ASP A 88 6.86 -18.42 -0.07
CA ASP A 88 7.49 -18.32 1.25
C ASP A 88 6.52 -17.75 2.31
N PRO A 89 5.61 -18.59 2.83
CA PRO A 89 4.71 -18.17 3.90
C PRO A 89 5.44 -17.77 5.18
N ALA A 90 6.50 -18.50 5.55
CA ALA A 90 7.24 -18.26 6.78
C ALA A 90 7.95 -16.89 6.76
N GLY A 91 8.67 -16.58 5.69
CA GLY A 91 9.30 -15.27 5.50
C GLY A 91 8.28 -14.13 5.44
N THR A 92 7.11 -14.37 4.83
CA THR A 92 6.00 -13.41 4.84
C THR A 92 5.51 -13.14 6.26
N PHE A 93 5.34 -14.16 7.10
CA PHE A 93 4.96 -14.00 8.52
C PHE A 93 6.04 -13.27 9.30
N GLN A 94 7.28 -13.64 9.08
CA GLN A 94 8.41 -13.01 9.77
C GLN A 94 8.48 -11.50 9.45
N ALA A 95 8.33 -11.12 8.18
CA ALA A 95 8.33 -9.72 7.79
C ALA A 95 7.09 -8.99 8.29
N ASN A 96 5.89 -9.53 8.01
CA ASN A 96 4.65 -8.78 8.22
C ASN A 96 4.18 -8.81 9.69
N VAL A 97 4.35 -9.93 10.40
CA VAL A 97 3.87 -10.07 11.79
C VAL A 97 4.96 -9.69 12.78
N LEU A 98 6.10 -10.40 12.73
CA LEU A 98 7.18 -10.14 13.70
C LEU A 98 7.80 -8.77 13.49
N GLY A 99 7.96 -8.32 12.23
CA GLY A 99 8.40 -6.96 11.91
C GLY A 99 7.50 -5.90 12.51
N THR A 100 6.18 -6.07 12.42
CA THR A 100 5.19 -5.18 13.05
C THR A 100 5.33 -5.17 14.57
N VAL A 101 5.45 -6.35 15.20
CA VAL A 101 5.61 -6.46 16.65
C VAL A 101 6.91 -5.78 17.10
N ASN A 102 8.00 -5.91 16.36
CA ASN A 102 9.26 -5.25 16.68
C ASN A 102 9.15 -3.72 16.70
N LEU A 103 8.41 -3.15 15.72
CA LEU A 103 8.16 -1.70 15.65
C LEU A 103 7.23 -1.24 16.78
N LEU A 104 6.17 -2.00 17.08
CA LEU A 104 5.28 -1.72 18.21
C LEU A 104 6.04 -1.74 19.54
N GLU A 105 6.95 -2.70 19.75
CA GLU A 105 7.80 -2.75 20.92
C GLU A 105 8.76 -1.57 20.99
N GLY A 106 9.36 -1.17 19.86
CA GLY A 106 10.18 0.05 19.78
C GLY A 106 9.39 1.30 20.17
N ALA A 107 8.19 1.48 19.62
CA ALA A 107 7.29 2.58 19.93
C ALA A 107 6.84 2.56 21.41
N ARG A 108 6.47 1.38 21.94
CA ARG A 108 6.06 1.21 23.33
C ARG A 108 7.14 1.64 24.32
N ARG A 109 8.41 1.38 24.02
CA ARG A 109 9.55 1.79 24.86
C ARG A 109 9.76 3.29 24.93
N LEU A 110 9.21 4.05 23.98
CA LEU A 110 9.23 5.53 24.00
C LEU A 110 8.09 6.12 24.83
N MET A 111 7.12 5.29 25.29
CA MET A 111 5.99 5.81 26.07
C MET A 111 6.46 6.35 27.43
N GLN A 112 6.04 7.57 27.73
CA GLN A 112 6.28 8.23 29.01
C GLN A 112 4.95 8.85 29.51
N GLY A 113 4.56 8.55 30.73
CA GLY A 113 3.32 9.08 31.31
C GLY A 113 2.05 8.74 30.50
N GLY A 114 2.02 7.57 29.85
CA GLY A 114 0.92 7.13 29.00
C GLY A 114 0.87 7.76 27.61
N ARG A 115 1.88 8.53 27.21
CA ARG A 115 2.01 9.15 25.89
C ARG A 115 3.23 8.59 25.16
N GLY A 116 3.08 8.32 23.88
CA GLY A 116 4.12 7.85 22.96
C GLY A 116 3.80 8.28 21.52
N PRO A 117 4.60 7.82 20.55
CA PRO A 117 4.32 8.13 19.15
C PRO A 117 2.96 7.56 18.71
N SER A 118 2.24 8.29 17.84
CA SER A 118 1.13 7.69 17.13
C SER A 118 1.65 6.63 16.15
N PHE A 119 0.89 5.56 15.97
CA PHE A 119 1.31 4.42 15.16
C PHE A 119 0.22 4.07 14.13
N LEU A 120 0.47 4.37 12.87
CA LEU A 120 -0.39 3.92 11.78
C LEU A 120 0.11 2.59 11.24
N PHE A 121 -0.64 1.53 11.46
CA PHE A 121 -0.42 0.23 10.82
C PHE A 121 -1.19 0.12 9.52
N VAL A 122 -0.50 -0.21 8.44
CA VAL A 122 -1.15 -0.45 7.14
C VAL A 122 -1.39 -1.95 6.94
N SER A 123 -2.66 -2.33 7.07
CA SER A 123 -3.21 -3.66 6.82
C SER A 123 -3.53 -3.84 5.31
N SER A 124 -4.64 -4.46 4.97
CA SER A 124 -5.10 -4.67 3.59
C SER A 124 -6.60 -4.95 3.57
N GLY A 125 -7.31 -4.51 2.53
CA GLY A 125 -8.67 -4.96 2.24
C GLY A 125 -8.79 -6.45 1.93
N GLU A 126 -7.69 -7.12 1.58
CA GLU A 126 -7.68 -8.58 1.35
C GLU A 126 -7.95 -9.39 2.63
N VAL A 127 -7.84 -8.80 3.82
CA VAL A 127 -8.17 -9.47 5.10
C VAL A 127 -9.63 -9.86 5.20
N TYR A 128 -10.52 -9.19 4.46
CA TYR A 128 -11.94 -9.54 4.40
C TYR A 128 -12.20 -10.84 3.61
N GLY A 129 -11.31 -11.22 2.71
CA GLY A 129 -11.48 -12.41 1.88
C GLY A 129 -12.73 -12.33 1.01
N ARG A 130 -13.46 -13.45 0.92
CA ARG A 130 -14.69 -13.52 0.13
C ARG A 130 -15.87 -12.94 0.92
N VAL A 131 -16.44 -11.87 0.42
CA VAL A 131 -17.61 -11.22 1.00
C VAL A 131 -18.83 -11.49 0.11
N GLU A 132 -19.97 -11.76 0.71
CA GLU A 132 -21.24 -11.91 -0.01
C GLU A 132 -21.64 -10.60 -0.70
N ALA A 133 -22.23 -10.71 -1.89
CA ALA A 133 -22.63 -9.52 -2.68
C ALA A 133 -23.59 -8.57 -1.93
N SER A 134 -24.45 -9.13 -1.07
CA SER A 134 -25.38 -8.38 -0.22
C SER A 134 -24.70 -7.50 0.85
N ARG A 135 -23.42 -7.75 1.13
CA ARG A 135 -22.61 -7.02 2.13
C ARG A 135 -21.61 -6.05 1.50
N LEU A 136 -21.70 -5.83 0.19
CA LEU A 136 -20.90 -4.84 -0.51
C LEU A 136 -21.62 -3.47 -0.56
N PRO A 137 -20.90 -2.35 -0.46
CA PRO A 137 -19.45 -2.25 -0.20
C PRO A 137 -19.06 -2.67 1.21
N VAL A 138 -17.85 -3.26 1.37
CA VAL A 138 -17.37 -3.81 2.64
C VAL A 138 -17.09 -2.68 3.63
N ALA A 139 -17.76 -2.70 4.77
CA ALA A 139 -17.49 -1.82 5.90
C ALA A 139 -16.56 -2.49 6.93
N GLU A 140 -16.01 -1.71 7.86
CA GLU A 140 -15.00 -2.16 8.82
C GLU A 140 -15.52 -3.19 9.82
N GLU A 141 -16.82 -3.28 10.03
CA GLU A 141 -17.50 -4.27 10.89
C GLU A 141 -17.55 -5.67 10.25
N CYS A 142 -17.19 -5.76 8.96
CA CYS A 142 -17.19 -7.05 8.28
C CYS A 142 -16.12 -7.97 8.89
N SER A 143 -16.53 -9.22 9.16
CA SER A 143 -15.62 -10.22 9.71
C SER A 143 -14.44 -10.50 8.80
N LEU A 144 -13.28 -10.75 9.38
CA LEU A 144 -12.09 -11.15 8.64
C LEU A 144 -12.21 -12.61 8.18
N ALA A 145 -11.87 -12.87 6.92
CA ALA A 145 -11.82 -14.20 6.32
C ALA A 145 -10.63 -14.32 5.34
N PRO A 146 -9.38 -14.13 5.82
CA PRO A 146 -8.20 -14.12 4.97
C PRO A 146 -8.04 -15.43 4.21
N ALA A 147 -7.79 -15.35 2.89
CA ALA A 147 -7.84 -16.50 1.98
C ALA A 147 -6.46 -16.96 1.47
N ASN A 148 -5.38 -16.26 1.84
CA ASN A 148 -4.01 -16.59 1.44
C ASN A 148 -3.02 -16.19 2.52
N PRO A 149 -1.75 -16.67 2.48
CA PRO A 149 -0.76 -16.37 3.52
C PRO A 149 -0.49 -14.88 3.72
N TYR A 150 -0.54 -14.07 2.65
CA TYR A 150 -0.40 -12.62 2.75
C TYR A 150 -1.55 -12.01 3.57
N SER A 151 -2.79 -12.23 3.17
CA SER A 151 -3.95 -11.66 3.88
C SER A 151 -4.04 -12.17 5.31
N PHE A 152 -3.65 -13.43 5.57
CA PHE A 152 -3.57 -13.97 6.92
C PHE A 152 -2.50 -13.28 7.74
N SER A 153 -1.30 -13.04 7.18
CA SER A 153 -0.23 -12.30 7.88
C SER A 153 -0.63 -10.86 8.21
N LYS A 154 -1.36 -10.18 7.30
CA LYS A 154 -1.87 -8.82 7.54
C LYS A 154 -2.93 -8.81 8.63
N ALA A 155 -3.85 -9.77 8.63
CA ALA A 155 -4.86 -9.91 9.69
C ALA A 155 -4.21 -10.18 11.05
N ALA A 156 -3.21 -11.06 11.12
CA ALA A 156 -2.50 -11.35 12.36
C ALA A 156 -1.73 -10.12 12.90
N ALA A 157 -1.02 -9.41 12.03
CA ALA A 157 -0.31 -8.19 12.40
C ALA A 157 -1.26 -7.06 12.85
N GLU A 158 -2.42 -6.94 12.20
CA GLU A 158 -3.48 -6.02 12.59
C GLU A 158 -4.00 -6.32 14.00
N GLN A 159 -4.28 -7.59 14.30
CA GLN A 159 -4.73 -7.98 15.63
C GLN A 159 -3.65 -7.73 16.70
N ALA A 160 -2.38 -7.93 16.36
CA ALA A 160 -1.27 -7.54 17.24
C ALA A 160 -1.27 -6.03 17.50
N ALA A 161 -1.41 -5.20 16.47
CA ALA A 161 -1.44 -3.74 16.58
C ALA A 161 -2.60 -3.26 17.47
N LEU A 162 -3.80 -3.81 17.28
CA LEU A 162 -4.97 -3.51 18.10
C LEU A 162 -4.82 -3.98 19.55
N ALA A 163 -4.15 -5.12 19.76
CA ALA A 163 -3.83 -5.59 21.12
C ALA A 163 -2.89 -4.61 21.85
N TYR A 164 -1.92 -4.00 21.18
CA TYR A 164 -1.05 -2.99 21.77
C TYR A 164 -1.83 -1.70 22.14
N ARG A 165 -2.79 -1.30 21.32
CA ARG A 165 -3.72 -0.19 21.65
C ARG A 165 -4.48 -0.50 22.96
N SER A 166 -5.04 -1.69 23.06
CA SER A 166 -5.89 -2.10 24.17
C SER A 166 -5.08 -2.38 25.45
N ALA A 167 -3.98 -3.13 25.35
CA ALA A 167 -3.22 -3.57 26.52
C ALA A 167 -2.29 -2.49 27.10
N TYR A 168 -1.73 -1.63 26.25
CA TYR A 168 -0.73 -0.62 26.64
C TYR A 168 -1.21 0.82 26.50
N GLY A 169 -2.43 1.05 26.00
CA GLY A 169 -2.95 2.39 25.76
C GLY A 169 -2.24 3.16 24.64
N MET A 170 -1.50 2.45 23.77
CA MET A 170 -0.80 3.06 22.64
C MET A 170 -1.79 3.72 21.68
N ASP A 171 -1.38 4.82 21.08
CA ASP A 171 -2.14 5.47 20.01
C ASP A 171 -1.89 4.74 18.68
N VAL A 172 -2.63 3.65 18.46
CA VAL A 172 -2.54 2.82 17.26
C VAL A 172 -3.79 3.01 16.41
N THR A 173 -3.58 3.30 15.13
CA THR A 173 -4.62 3.34 14.09
C THR A 173 -4.28 2.32 13.02
N VAL A 174 -5.29 1.66 12.47
CA VAL A 174 -5.16 0.66 11.41
C VAL A 174 -5.86 1.16 10.15
N ALA A 175 -5.14 1.18 9.04
CA ALA A 175 -5.71 1.41 7.72
C ALA A 175 -5.80 0.09 6.94
N ARG A 176 -6.95 -0.21 6.35
CA ARG A 176 -7.17 -1.32 5.41
C ARG A 176 -7.31 -0.76 3.99
N PRO A 177 -6.20 -0.48 3.27
CA PRO A 177 -6.29 -0.05 1.90
C PRO A 177 -6.82 -1.17 1.01
N PHE A 178 -7.72 -0.80 0.09
CA PHE A 178 -8.09 -1.61 -1.06
C PHE A 178 -7.03 -1.46 -2.14
N ASN A 179 -7.28 -1.98 -3.36
CA ASN A 179 -6.26 -1.87 -4.38
C ASN A 179 -5.96 -0.39 -4.68
N HIS A 180 -4.72 -0.10 -4.95
CA HIS A 180 -4.29 1.22 -5.35
C HIS A 180 -3.27 1.10 -6.48
N ALA A 181 -3.23 2.11 -7.32
CA ALA A 181 -2.37 2.16 -8.50
C ALA A 181 -1.74 3.55 -8.66
N GLY A 182 -0.73 3.64 -9.51
CA GLY A 182 -0.07 4.91 -9.83
C GLY A 182 1.35 4.72 -10.35
N PRO A 183 2.02 5.81 -10.72
CA PRO A 183 3.43 5.82 -11.09
C PRO A 183 4.31 5.15 -10.03
N ARG A 184 5.44 4.55 -10.41
CA ARG A 184 6.40 3.83 -9.55
C ARG A 184 5.90 2.49 -8.99
N GLN A 185 4.67 2.06 -9.32
CA GLN A 185 4.20 0.74 -8.91
C GLN A 185 4.97 -0.36 -9.67
N SER A 186 5.35 -1.42 -8.94
CA SER A 186 6.01 -2.58 -9.54
C SER A 186 5.15 -3.22 -10.65
N PRO A 187 5.75 -3.67 -11.77
CA PRO A 187 5.02 -4.35 -12.85
C PRO A 187 4.52 -5.76 -12.48
N ARG A 188 4.64 -6.16 -11.22
CA ARG A 188 3.98 -7.35 -10.68
C ARG A 188 2.48 -7.14 -10.45
N PHE A 189 1.99 -5.89 -10.46
CA PHE A 189 0.59 -5.53 -10.24
C PHE A 189 -0.08 -5.15 -11.56
N VAL A 190 -1.32 -5.58 -11.73
CA VAL A 190 -2.04 -5.59 -13.02
C VAL A 190 -2.05 -4.24 -13.74
N VAL A 191 -2.37 -3.14 -13.07
CA VAL A 191 -2.40 -1.80 -13.69
C VAL A 191 -1.02 -1.40 -14.20
N SER A 192 -0.01 -1.61 -13.38
CA SER A 192 1.37 -1.29 -13.72
C SER A 192 1.96 -2.22 -14.78
N ASP A 193 1.65 -3.54 -14.74
CA ASP A 193 2.05 -4.50 -15.78
C ASP A 193 1.49 -4.09 -17.14
N PHE A 194 0.18 -3.84 -17.20
CA PHE A 194 -0.46 -3.45 -18.44
C PHE A 194 0.07 -2.10 -18.95
N ALA A 195 0.20 -1.11 -18.09
CA ALA A 195 0.76 0.19 -18.45
C ALA A 195 2.18 0.08 -19.03
N ARG A 196 3.04 -0.75 -18.41
CA ARG A 196 4.39 -1.04 -18.90
C ARG A 196 4.36 -1.72 -20.28
N ARG A 197 3.51 -2.73 -20.46
CA ARG A 197 3.37 -3.42 -21.75
C ARG A 197 2.92 -2.46 -22.85
N PHE A 198 1.92 -1.64 -22.58
CA PHE A 198 1.47 -0.64 -23.53
C PHE A 198 2.56 0.39 -23.86
N ALA A 199 3.42 0.75 -22.92
CA ALA A 199 4.58 1.62 -23.19
C ALA A 199 5.58 0.96 -24.13
N LEU A 200 5.87 -0.35 -23.95
CA LEU A 200 6.74 -1.13 -24.84
C LEU A 200 6.13 -1.30 -26.25
N PHE A 201 4.83 -1.55 -26.33
CA PHE A 201 4.10 -1.63 -27.62
C PHE A 201 4.15 -0.31 -28.38
N ALA A 202 3.90 0.81 -27.69
CA ALA A 202 3.92 2.14 -28.29
C ALA A 202 5.31 2.52 -28.84
N ARG A 203 6.37 1.91 -28.30
CA ARG A 203 7.74 2.10 -28.78
C ARG A 203 8.18 1.09 -29.85
N GLY A 204 7.35 0.09 -30.13
CA GLY A 204 7.71 -0.99 -31.05
C GLY A 204 8.76 -1.96 -30.49
N GLU A 205 9.00 -1.94 -29.16
CA GLU A 205 9.97 -2.83 -28.49
C GLU A 205 9.39 -4.24 -28.26
N GLU A 206 8.06 -4.36 -28.18
CA GLU A 206 7.34 -5.64 -28.13
C GLU A 206 6.20 -5.65 -29.16
N ALA A 207 5.87 -6.82 -29.70
CA ALA A 207 4.67 -6.98 -30.51
C ALA A 207 3.42 -6.73 -29.66
N PRO A 208 2.37 -6.07 -30.21
CA PRO A 208 1.18 -5.68 -29.44
C PRO A 208 0.28 -6.90 -29.16
N VAL A 209 0.75 -7.80 -28.30
CA VAL A 209 0.05 -8.97 -27.79
C VAL A 209 0.04 -8.92 -26.26
N LEU A 210 -1.09 -8.59 -25.66
CA LEU A 210 -1.23 -8.50 -24.21
C LEU A 210 -1.65 -9.87 -23.64
N GLN A 211 -0.78 -10.47 -22.82
CA GLN A 211 -1.09 -11.67 -22.06
C GLN A 211 -1.96 -11.29 -20.86
N VAL A 212 -3.14 -11.90 -20.73
CA VAL A 212 -4.14 -11.54 -19.73
C VAL A 212 -4.64 -12.74 -18.93
N GLY A 213 -4.96 -12.53 -17.65
CA GLY A 213 -5.77 -13.47 -16.86
C GLY A 213 -7.26 -13.20 -17.03
N ASN A 214 -8.01 -13.28 -15.94
CA ASN A 214 -9.43 -12.97 -15.92
C ASN A 214 -9.66 -11.44 -15.92
N LEU A 215 -10.19 -10.92 -17.03
CA LEU A 215 -10.49 -9.50 -17.20
C LEU A 215 -11.84 -9.06 -16.63
N ASP A 216 -12.69 -9.98 -16.20
CA ASP A 216 -14.07 -9.69 -15.80
C ASP A 216 -14.20 -9.47 -14.27
N VAL A 217 -13.12 -9.66 -13.53
CA VAL A 217 -13.08 -9.37 -12.10
C VAL A 217 -13.15 -7.86 -11.84
N ARG A 218 -13.76 -7.50 -10.70
CA ARG A 218 -13.95 -6.12 -10.27
C ARG A 218 -13.13 -5.82 -9.03
N ARG A 219 -12.41 -4.71 -9.05
CA ARG A 219 -11.59 -4.24 -7.92
C ARG A 219 -11.84 -2.76 -7.68
N ASP A 220 -11.78 -2.39 -6.42
CA ASP A 220 -11.76 -0.99 -6.00
C ASP A 220 -10.33 -0.49 -6.07
N PHE A 221 -10.09 0.47 -6.98
CA PHE A 221 -8.78 1.10 -7.12
C PHE A 221 -8.83 2.55 -6.69
N THR A 222 -7.85 2.95 -5.89
CA THR A 222 -7.63 4.34 -5.48
C THR A 222 -6.27 4.81 -6.03
N ASP A 223 -6.14 6.06 -6.37
CA ASP A 223 -4.84 6.65 -6.72
C ASP A 223 -3.91 6.62 -5.49
N VAL A 224 -2.65 6.26 -5.70
CA VAL A 224 -1.66 6.17 -4.61
C VAL A 224 -1.43 7.50 -3.91
N ARG A 225 -1.59 8.63 -4.61
CA ARG A 225 -1.48 9.99 -4.05
C ARG A 225 -2.63 10.28 -3.08
N ASP A 226 -3.82 9.81 -3.40
CA ASP A 226 -4.97 9.88 -2.49
C ASP A 226 -4.80 8.94 -1.28
N VAL A 227 -4.20 7.76 -1.48
CA VAL A 227 -3.85 6.85 -0.39
C VAL A 227 -2.82 7.49 0.55
N ALA A 228 -1.80 8.17 0.03
CA ALA A 228 -0.83 8.90 0.84
C ALA A 228 -1.49 10.01 1.68
N ARG A 229 -2.46 10.75 1.11
CA ARG A 229 -3.27 11.74 1.84
C ARG A 229 -4.13 11.08 2.93
N ALA A 230 -4.73 9.91 2.64
CA ALA A 230 -5.50 9.17 3.63
C ALA A 230 -4.63 8.76 4.82
N TYR A 231 -3.43 8.24 4.56
CA TYR A 231 -2.53 7.85 5.65
C TYR A 231 -2.11 9.05 6.49
N TRP A 232 -1.81 10.18 5.85
CA TRP A 232 -1.49 11.40 6.58
C TRP A 232 -2.65 11.90 7.44
N SER A 233 -3.90 11.83 6.95
CA SER A 233 -5.08 12.23 7.74
C SER A 233 -5.32 11.36 8.98
N LEU A 234 -4.72 10.17 9.02
CA LEU A 234 -4.78 9.24 10.15
C LEU A 234 -3.59 9.36 11.12
N VAL A 235 -2.62 10.25 10.83
CA VAL A 235 -1.41 10.44 11.64
C VAL A 235 -1.56 11.61 12.61
N GLY A 236 -1.07 11.44 13.84
CA GLY A 236 -0.92 12.52 14.82
C GLY A 236 -2.16 12.91 15.61
N ALA A 237 -3.32 12.36 15.28
CA ALA A 237 -4.53 12.53 16.07
C ALA A 237 -4.98 11.16 16.63
N ARG A 238 -5.38 11.16 17.91
CA ARG A 238 -6.01 9.95 18.49
C ARG A 238 -7.46 9.88 18.04
N HIS A 239 -7.71 9.06 17.04
CA HIS A 239 -9.04 8.85 16.51
C HIS A 239 -9.93 8.07 17.47
N ARG A 240 -11.24 8.37 17.41
CA ARG A 240 -12.26 7.66 18.18
C ARG A 240 -12.25 6.18 17.81
N GLU A 241 -12.27 5.90 16.51
CA GLU A 241 -12.15 4.55 15.97
C GLU A 241 -10.67 4.19 15.74
N ALA A 242 -10.38 2.90 15.77
CA ALA A 242 -9.01 2.41 15.55
C ALA A 242 -8.78 1.87 14.14
N LEU A 243 -9.84 1.72 13.35
CA LEU A 243 -9.82 0.97 12.09
C LEU A 243 -10.56 1.70 10.99
N PHE A 244 -9.91 1.85 9.84
CA PHE A 244 -10.42 2.58 8.68
C PHE A 244 -10.13 1.86 7.37
N ASN A 245 -11.15 1.70 6.52
CA ASN A 245 -10.96 1.34 5.13
C ASN A 245 -10.46 2.56 4.33
N VAL A 246 -9.50 2.32 3.44
CA VAL A 246 -8.99 3.31 2.48
C VAL A 246 -9.30 2.79 1.08
N CYS A 247 -10.32 3.36 0.44
CA CYS A 247 -10.85 2.87 -0.83
C CYS A 247 -11.60 3.98 -1.58
N SER A 248 -11.84 3.75 -2.89
CA SER A 248 -12.64 4.67 -3.69
C SER A 248 -14.15 4.43 -3.53
N GLY A 249 -14.55 3.22 -3.18
CA GLY A 249 -15.94 2.78 -3.16
C GLY A 249 -16.51 2.47 -4.56
N VAL A 250 -15.68 2.56 -5.61
CA VAL A 250 -16.12 2.39 -7.01
C VAL A 250 -15.44 1.14 -7.61
N PRO A 251 -16.23 0.14 -8.02
CA PRO A 251 -15.68 -1.06 -8.66
C PRO A 251 -15.26 -0.78 -10.09
N LEU A 252 -14.00 -1.08 -10.44
CA LEU A 252 -13.48 -1.07 -11.80
C LEU A 252 -13.34 -2.50 -12.31
N VAL A 253 -13.85 -2.79 -13.51
CA VAL A 253 -13.61 -4.06 -14.22
C VAL A 253 -12.19 -4.03 -14.80
N ILE A 254 -11.41 -5.10 -14.64
CA ILE A 254 -10.02 -5.12 -15.14
C ILE A 254 -9.94 -4.90 -16.66
N ARG A 255 -10.95 -5.30 -17.41
CA ARG A 255 -11.09 -5.01 -18.86
C ARG A 255 -11.09 -3.50 -19.16
N ASP A 256 -11.63 -2.68 -18.26
CA ASP A 256 -11.67 -1.23 -18.47
C ASP A 256 -10.28 -0.59 -18.30
N VAL A 257 -9.37 -1.20 -17.53
CA VAL A 257 -7.96 -0.79 -17.50
C VAL A 257 -7.34 -0.89 -18.89
N VAL A 258 -7.60 -2.00 -19.61
CA VAL A 258 -7.13 -2.18 -21.00
C VAL A 258 -7.70 -1.10 -21.90
N ARG A 259 -9.02 -0.86 -21.85
CA ARG A 259 -9.68 0.17 -22.69
C ARG A 259 -9.12 1.58 -22.46
N ILE A 260 -8.86 1.93 -21.20
CA ILE A 260 -8.27 3.24 -20.88
C ILE A 260 -6.86 3.33 -21.46
N LEU A 261 -6.06 2.25 -21.35
CA LEU A 261 -4.71 2.22 -21.93
C LEU A 261 -4.74 2.28 -23.46
N GLU A 262 -5.70 1.62 -24.12
CA GLU A 262 -5.91 1.73 -25.57
C GLU A 262 -6.18 3.19 -25.99
N GLN A 263 -7.04 3.89 -25.25
CA GLN A 263 -7.37 5.29 -25.51
C GLN A 263 -6.18 6.22 -25.32
N VAL A 264 -5.39 6.01 -24.26
CA VAL A 264 -4.27 6.89 -23.91
C VAL A 264 -3.04 6.65 -24.78
N SER A 265 -2.77 5.39 -25.14
CA SER A 265 -1.59 5.01 -25.94
C SER A 265 -1.82 5.04 -27.45
N GLY A 266 -3.06 4.91 -27.90
CA GLY A 266 -3.41 4.68 -29.30
C GLY A 266 -3.07 3.27 -29.80
N VAL A 267 -2.64 2.36 -28.94
CA VAL A 267 -2.29 0.98 -29.30
C VAL A 267 -3.44 0.03 -29.01
N MET A 268 -3.77 -0.83 -29.96
CA MET A 268 -4.83 -1.85 -29.84
C MET A 268 -4.19 -3.24 -29.87
N PRO A 269 -3.80 -3.82 -28.73
CA PRO A 269 -3.14 -5.11 -28.70
C PRO A 269 -4.12 -6.26 -28.91
N ALA A 270 -3.64 -7.36 -29.48
CA ALA A 270 -4.36 -8.62 -29.44
C ALA A 270 -4.35 -9.16 -27.98
N LEU A 271 -5.52 -9.49 -27.43
CA LEU A 271 -5.62 -10.07 -26.11
C LEU A 271 -5.45 -11.59 -26.19
N LYS A 272 -4.48 -12.14 -25.43
CA LYS A 272 -4.26 -13.58 -25.34
C LYS A 272 -4.38 -14.03 -23.91
N GLN A 273 -5.33 -14.92 -23.64
CA GLN A 273 -5.51 -15.51 -22.31
C GLN A 273 -4.30 -16.39 -21.95
N ASP A 274 -3.76 -16.21 -20.76
CA ASP A 274 -2.65 -16.93 -20.21
C ASP A 274 -3.12 -17.71 -18.97
N PRO A 275 -3.12 -19.06 -19.00
CA PRO A 275 -3.54 -19.89 -17.87
C PRO A 275 -2.71 -19.64 -16.60
N GLU A 276 -1.42 -19.29 -16.71
CA GLU A 276 -0.55 -19.03 -15.57
C GLU A 276 -0.94 -17.73 -14.83
N ARG A 277 -1.67 -16.84 -15.50
CA ARG A 277 -2.23 -15.61 -14.93
C ARG A 277 -3.61 -15.81 -14.29
N MET A 278 -4.18 -17.00 -14.40
CA MET A 278 -5.45 -17.35 -13.74
C MET A 278 -5.18 -17.73 -12.29
N ARG A 279 -5.84 -17.06 -11.37
CA ARG A 279 -5.70 -17.36 -9.93
C ARG A 279 -6.64 -18.49 -9.55
N ALA A 280 -6.13 -19.52 -8.87
CA ALA A 280 -6.94 -20.63 -8.36
C ALA A 280 -8.02 -20.15 -7.35
N TYR A 281 -7.76 -19.05 -6.68
CA TYR A 281 -8.66 -18.40 -5.72
C TYR A 281 -8.88 -16.95 -6.14
N GLU A 282 -9.90 -16.71 -6.96
CA GLU A 282 -10.21 -15.38 -7.45
C GLU A 282 -11.50 -14.85 -6.82
N LEU A 283 -11.39 -13.68 -6.20
CA LEU A 283 -12.54 -12.94 -5.71
C LEU A 283 -13.18 -12.23 -6.91
N PRO A 284 -14.46 -12.49 -7.27
CA PRO A 284 -15.08 -11.86 -8.42
C PRO A 284 -15.23 -10.36 -8.26
N ILE A 285 -15.44 -9.90 -7.02
CA ILE A 285 -15.56 -8.48 -6.68
C ILE A 285 -15.04 -8.24 -5.26
N LEU A 286 -14.33 -7.13 -5.09
CA LEU A 286 -13.95 -6.61 -3.79
C LEU A 286 -14.00 -5.07 -3.85
N VAL A 287 -14.94 -4.46 -3.11
CA VAL A 287 -15.20 -3.01 -3.05
C VAL A 287 -15.44 -2.61 -1.61
N GLY A 288 -14.78 -1.55 -1.15
CA GLY A 288 -14.85 -1.08 0.21
C GLY A 288 -15.77 0.15 0.41
N SER A 289 -16.08 0.42 1.66
CA SER A 289 -16.71 1.68 2.09
C SER A 289 -15.69 2.50 2.89
N ALA A 290 -15.41 3.73 2.45
CA ALA A 290 -14.58 4.69 3.17
C ALA A 290 -15.41 5.66 4.03
N ALA A 291 -16.68 5.34 4.30
CA ALA A 291 -17.61 6.23 5.01
C ALA A 291 -17.09 6.62 6.41
N ARG A 292 -16.46 5.69 7.13
CA ARG A 292 -15.87 5.93 8.44
C ARG A 292 -14.68 6.89 8.35
N LEU A 293 -13.75 6.68 7.40
CA LEU A 293 -12.63 7.56 7.17
C LEU A 293 -13.08 8.97 6.79
N ASN A 294 -14.07 9.07 5.90
CA ASN A 294 -14.65 10.36 5.52
C ASN A 294 -15.27 11.08 6.72
N ALA A 295 -16.08 10.39 7.53
CA ALA A 295 -16.73 10.99 8.69
C ALA A 295 -15.72 11.47 9.75
N GLU A 296 -14.60 10.75 9.93
CA GLU A 296 -13.59 11.08 10.93
C GLU A 296 -12.64 12.19 10.48
N THR A 297 -12.25 12.20 9.20
CA THR A 297 -11.15 13.04 8.69
C THR A 297 -11.55 13.99 7.57
N GLY A 298 -12.75 13.86 7.02
CA GLY A 298 -13.15 14.56 5.78
C GLY A 298 -12.49 14.03 4.51
N TRP A 299 -11.68 12.97 4.59
CA TRP A 299 -10.97 12.45 3.42
C TRP A 299 -11.93 11.84 2.39
N THR A 300 -11.66 12.17 1.14
CA THR A 300 -12.26 11.53 -0.05
C THR A 300 -11.19 11.37 -1.14
N PRO A 301 -11.29 10.35 -2.00
CA PRO A 301 -10.46 10.29 -3.20
C PRO A 301 -10.82 11.44 -4.15
N THR A 302 -9.81 12.05 -4.75
CA THR A 302 -9.98 13.22 -5.63
C THR A 302 -9.46 12.97 -7.04
N ILE A 303 -8.66 11.93 -7.24
CA ILE A 303 -8.06 11.59 -8.52
C ILE A 303 -8.84 10.41 -9.11
N ASP A 304 -9.42 10.61 -10.28
CA ASP A 304 -10.15 9.56 -10.98
C ASP A 304 -9.20 8.46 -11.50
N ILE A 305 -9.73 7.26 -11.66
CA ILE A 305 -8.92 6.10 -12.03
C ILE A 305 -8.38 6.16 -13.46
N ALA A 306 -9.04 6.85 -14.37
CA ALA A 306 -8.55 7.01 -15.73
C ALA A 306 -7.30 7.91 -15.74
N THR A 307 -7.30 8.98 -14.95
CA THR A 307 -6.11 9.80 -14.71
C THR A 307 -4.97 8.98 -14.10
N THR A 308 -5.26 8.15 -13.09
CA THR A 308 -4.27 7.27 -12.45
C THR A 308 -3.61 6.32 -13.45
N ILE A 309 -4.42 5.67 -14.31
CA ILE A 309 -3.94 4.73 -15.33
C ILE A 309 -3.11 5.47 -16.39
N ALA A 310 -3.58 6.64 -16.84
CA ALA A 310 -2.87 7.47 -17.80
C ALA A 310 -1.50 7.94 -17.27
N ASP A 311 -1.44 8.38 -16.01
CA ASP A 311 -0.21 8.81 -15.37
C ASP A 311 0.76 7.63 -15.17
N THR A 312 0.25 6.45 -14.83
CA THR A 312 1.05 5.22 -14.73
C THR A 312 1.65 4.84 -16.08
N TYR A 313 0.88 4.94 -17.16
CA TYR A 313 1.37 4.71 -18.52
C TYR A 313 2.44 5.73 -18.92
N ARG A 314 2.21 7.03 -18.72
CA ARG A 314 3.19 8.08 -19.02
C ARG A 314 4.49 7.89 -18.25
N TRP A 315 4.40 7.50 -16.99
CA TRP A 315 5.55 7.18 -16.18
C TRP A 315 6.34 6.01 -16.78
N TRP A 316 5.69 4.90 -17.12
CA TRP A 316 6.37 3.77 -17.78
C TRP A 316 6.97 4.17 -19.13
N LEU A 317 6.26 4.98 -19.92
CA LEU A 317 6.78 5.48 -21.18
C LEU A 317 8.08 6.27 -21.01
N SER A 318 8.25 6.99 -19.91
CA SER A 318 9.50 7.68 -19.56
C SER A 318 10.59 6.73 -19.06
N GLN A 319 10.23 5.61 -18.38
CA GLN A 319 11.21 4.65 -17.86
C GLN A 319 11.79 3.74 -18.96
N VAL A 320 10.97 3.28 -19.90
CA VAL A 320 11.42 2.47 -21.04
C VAL A 320 12.15 3.29 -22.12
N ALA A 321 12.19 4.62 -21.99
CA ALA A 321 12.88 5.54 -22.89
C ALA A 321 14.37 5.70 -22.62
N THR A 322 14.83 5.24 -21.48
CA THR A 322 16.23 5.42 -21.08
C THR A 322 17.02 4.16 -21.44
N PRO A 323 17.96 4.19 -22.41
CA PRO A 323 18.86 3.08 -22.71
C PRO A 323 19.80 2.79 -21.55
#